data_eb1d440b321affc03c80fe673574e343
#
_entry.id   eb1d440b321affc03c80fe673574e343
#
_cell.length_a   1.000
_cell.length_b   1.000
_cell.length_c   1.000
_cell.angle_alpha   90.00
_cell.angle_beta   90.00
_cell.angle_gamma   90.00
#
_symmetry.space_group_name_H-M   'P 1'
#
loop_
_entity.id
_entity.type
_entity.pdbx_description
1 polymer ?
#
loop_
_entity_poly.entity_id
_entity_poly.type
_entity_poly.pdbx_seq_one_letter_code
_entity_poly.pdbx_strand_id
1 'polypeptide(L)'
;MASAGDQAGLIFDLGFHQGEDTGYYLALGRRVVAVDASAELVAAGRERFAEPIATGQLTLLHAAVVGAEQRAAMPEMLFYPHPERSEWGTVDLRWVRRNAEAHGLPHTDPVVVPTICLEELVERYGCPSYLKIDIEGADEAVLADLERLPQRPATVSWETGKESLRAVLRQHRRLAALGYRQFRVVQQAYLECRPPARGPDDRLWSFEPGCSGPMPELSTQPWRGLGWVSAQYALLFLAYGLVGPRSWFRAAARHPSRWVGGLPRRIQRWAERRRLPLPGWVDSQARLD
;
A
#
# COMPACT_ATOMS: atom_id res chain seq x y z
N MET A 1 12.54 -18.19 20.19
CA MET A 1 12.98 -18.24 18.79
C MET A 1 11.87 -18.93 18.00
N ALA A 2 11.15 -18.21 17.15
CA ALA A 2 10.13 -18.81 16.27
C ALA A 2 10.80 -19.80 15.30
N SER A 3 10.16 -20.92 15.02
CA SER A 3 10.69 -21.91 14.07
C SER A 3 10.65 -21.36 12.64
N ALA A 4 11.53 -21.84 11.77
CA ALA A 4 11.57 -21.40 10.36
C ALA A 4 10.23 -21.65 9.63
N GLY A 5 9.42 -22.63 10.07
CA GLY A 5 8.07 -22.87 9.52
C GLY A 5 7.04 -21.82 9.94
N ASP A 6 7.25 -21.14 11.07
CA ASP A 6 6.36 -20.11 11.60
C ASP A 6 6.54 -18.76 10.87
N GLN A 7 7.73 -18.51 10.31
CA GLN A 7 8.03 -17.31 9.53
C GLN A 7 7.48 -17.36 8.10
N ALA A 8 7.35 -18.54 7.50
CA ALA A 8 6.82 -18.70 6.14
C ALA A 8 5.37 -18.20 5.97
N GLY A 9 4.62 -18.09 7.07
CA GLY A 9 3.25 -17.61 7.09
C GLY A 9 3.06 -16.18 7.62
N LEU A 10 4.13 -15.52 8.11
CA LEU A 10 4.03 -14.20 8.73
C LEU A 10 3.90 -13.09 7.70
N ILE A 11 2.93 -12.21 7.92
CA ILE A 11 2.69 -11.00 7.11
C ILE A 11 2.74 -9.78 8.03
N PHE A 12 3.37 -8.72 7.58
CA PHE A 12 3.19 -7.38 8.15
C PHE A 12 2.29 -6.56 7.24
N ASP A 13 1.19 -6.04 7.82
CA ASP A 13 0.22 -5.15 7.18
C ASP A 13 0.36 -3.76 7.80
N LEU A 14 1.18 -2.91 7.21
CA LEU A 14 1.42 -1.55 7.67
C LEU A 14 0.43 -0.62 6.96
N GLY A 15 -0.52 -0.08 7.75
CA GLY A 15 -1.74 0.59 7.30
C GLY A 15 -2.91 -0.41 7.29
N PHE A 16 -3.37 -0.78 8.51
CA PHE A 16 -4.45 -1.76 8.69
C PHE A 16 -5.79 -1.25 8.14
N HIS A 17 -6.08 0.05 8.25
CA HIS A 17 -7.34 0.69 7.87
C HIS A 17 -8.55 -0.02 8.51
N GLN A 18 -9.51 -0.53 7.72
CA GLN A 18 -10.64 -1.31 8.22
C GLN A 18 -10.35 -2.82 8.27
N GLY A 19 -9.14 -3.24 7.93
CA GLY A 19 -8.69 -4.63 7.97
C GLY A 19 -9.13 -5.47 6.78
N GLU A 20 -9.36 -4.84 5.63
CA GLU A 20 -9.80 -5.51 4.40
C GLU A 20 -8.77 -6.53 3.94
N ASP A 21 -7.50 -6.11 3.84
CA ASP A 21 -6.38 -6.98 3.46
C ASP A 21 -6.04 -7.96 4.58
N THR A 22 -5.98 -7.48 5.85
CA THR A 22 -5.77 -8.33 7.03
C THR A 22 -6.80 -9.48 7.08
N GLY A 23 -8.09 -9.20 6.86
CA GLY A 23 -9.15 -10.23 6.84
C GLY A 23 -8.90 -11.29 5.78
N TYR A 24 -8.43 -10.89 4.59
CA TYR A 24 -8.04 -11.81 3.53
C TYR A 24 -6.84 -12.67 3.91
N TYR A 25 -5.79 -12.09 4.49
CA TYR A 25 -4.60 -12.85 4.92
C TYR A 25 -4.93 -13.86 6.02
N LEU A 26 -5.77 -13.48 6.98
CA LEU A 26 -6.25 -14.37 8.05
C LEU A 26 -7.05 -15.55 7.47
N ALA A 27 -7.94 -15.29 6.49
CA ALA A 27 -8.71 -16.34 5.81
C ALA A 27 -7.82 -17.31 5.02
N LEU A 28 -6.63 -16.88 4.58
CA LEU A 28 -5.60 -17.73 3.99
C LEU A 28 -4.78 -18.52 5.04
N GLY A 29 -5.14 -18.45 6.32
CA GLY A 29 -4.41 -19.10 7.40
C GLY A 29 -3.08 -18.46 7.76
N ARG A 30 -2.87 -17.19 7.36
CA ARG A 30 -1.62 -16.48 7.65
C ARG A 30 -1.64 -15.88 9.04
N ARG A 31 -0.46 -15.77 9.66
CA ARG A 31 -0.25 -14.97 10.87
C ARG A 31 0.04 -13.54 10.46
N VAL A 32 -0.68 -12.59 11.06
CA VAL A 32 -0.59 -11.17 10.66
C VAL A 32 -0.17 -10.30 11.84
N VAL A 33 0.77 -9.40 11.62
CA VAL A 33 1.03 -8.25 12.47
C VAL A 33 0.58 -7.02 11.69
N ALA A 34 -0.50 -6.40 12.15
CA ALA A 34 -1.09 -5.22 11.53
C ALA A 34 -0.86 -3.99 12.41
N VAL A 35 -0.61 -2.85 11.78
CA VAL A 35 -0.34 -1.57 12.48
C VAL A 35 -1.15 -0.46 11.85
N ASP A 36 -1.79 0.37 12.70
CA ASP A 36 -2.46 1.59 12.26
C ASP A 36 -2.29 2.71 13.30
N ALA A 37 -2.24 3.95 12.82
CA ALA A 37 -2.12 5.14 13.65
C ALA A 37 -3.48 5.62 14.19
N SER A 38 -4.59 5.21 13.60
CA SER A 38 -5.94 5.57 14.05
C SER A 38 -6.40 4.70 15.20
N ALA A 39 -6.57 5.28 16.38
CA ALA A 39 -7.10 4.59 17.55
C ALA A 39 -8.52 4.04 17.31
N GLU A 40 -9.33 4.76 16.53
CA GLU A 40 -10.70 4.37 16.17
C GLU A 40 -10.70 3.11 15.30
N LEU A 41 -9.89 3.08 14.23
CA LEU A 41 -9.77 1.93 13.35
C LEU A 41 -9.21 0.70 14.09
N VAL A 42 -8.21 0.92 14.95
CA VAL A 42 -7.65 -0.15 15.78
C VAL A 42 -8.68 -0.70 16.76
N ALA A 43 -9.50 0.15 17.41
CA ALA A 43 -10.56 -0.29 18.31
C ALA A 43 -11.63 -1.12 17.57
N ALA A 44 -12.12 -0.63 16.44
CA ALA A 44 -13.06 -1.36 15.58
C ALA A 44 -12.47 -2.69 15.07
N GLY A 45 -11.19 -2.68 14.68
CA GLY A 45 -10.47 -3.88 14.27
C GLY A 45 -10.35 -4.92 15.38
N ARG A 46 -10.11 -4.50 16.64
CA ARG A 46 -10.06 -5.41 17.80
C ARG A 46 -11.40 -6.08 18.06
N GLU A 47 -12.50 -5.38 17.86
CA GLU A 47 -13.83 -5.98 17.97
C GLU A 47 -14.11 -6.95 16.81
N ARG A 48 -13.86 -6.51 15.57
CA ARG A 48 -14.10 -7.31 14.36
C ARG A 48 -13.28 -8.60 14.33
N PHE A 49 -12.03 -8.55 14.78
CA PHE A 49 -11.07 -9.66 14.72
C PHE A 49 -10.74 -10.23 16.12
N ALA A 50 -11.70 -10.20 17.05
CA ALA A 50 -11.48 -10.66 18.42
C ALA A 50 -10.97 -12.11 18.51
N GLU A 51 -11.52 -13.02 17.70
CA GLU A 51 -11.11 -14.43 17.67
C GLU A 51 -9.68 -14.62 17.12
N PRO A 52 -9.29 -14.11 15.94
CA PRO A 52 -7.90 -14.14 15.46
C PRO A 52 -6.89 -13.52 16.45
N ILE A 53 -7.28 -12.49 17.19
CA ILE A 53 -6.42 -11.89 18.23
C ILE A 53 -6.29 -12.84 19.41
N ALA A 54 -7.38 -13.43 19.90
CA ALA A 54 -7.36 -14.36 21.02
C ALA A 54 -6.56 -15.65 20.73
N THR A 55 -6.56 -16.10 19.48
CA THR A 55 -5.78 -17.26 19.02
C THR A 55 -4.32 -16.93 18.70
N GLY A 56 -3.93 -15.65 18.69
CA GLY A 56 -2.59 -15.19 18.32
C GLY A 56 -2.31 -15.21 16.81
N GLN A 57 -3.33 -15.42 15.98
CA GLN A 57 -3.21 -15.35 14.53
C GLN A 57 -3.05 -13.88 14.07
N LEU A 58 -3.70 -12.92 14.75
CA LEU A 58 -3.55 -11.48 14.52
C LEU A 58 -2.93 -10.79 15.75
N THR A 59 -1.91 -9.95 15.48
CA THR A 59 -1.46 -8.91 16.40
C THR A 59 -1.79 -7.56 15.79
N LEU A 60 -2.67 -6.77 16.45
CA LEU A 60 -3.08 -5.45 15.98
C LEU A 60 -2.54 -4.35 16.89
N LEU A 61 -1.64 -3.52 16.36
CA LEU A 61 -0.91 -2.48 17.08
C LEU A 61 -1.46 -1.09 16.75
N HIS A 62 -1.64 -0.26 17.79
CA HIS A 62 -1.94 1.16 17.64
C HIS A 62 -0.63 1.94 17.68
N ALA A 63 -0.10 2.33 16.54
CA ALA A 63 1.11 3.13 16.39
C ALA A 63 1.21 3.73 14.98
N ALA A 64 1.90 4.84 14.84
CA ALA A 64 2.35 5.34 13.54
C ALA A 64 3.64 4.63 13.13
N VAL A 65 3.65 4.04 11.95
CA VAL A 65 4.86 3.45 11.39
C VAL A 65 5.72 4.56 10.78
N VAL A 66 6.97 4.62 11.19
CA VAL A 66 7.93 5.65 10.74
C VAL A 66 9.29 5.03 10.44
N GLY A 67 10.18 5.78 9.77
CA GLY A 67 11.56 5.34 9.59
C GLY A 67 12.33 5.24 10.92
N ALA A 68 13.33 4.36 10.99
CA ALA A 68 14.10 4.08 12.21
C ALA A 68 14.76 5.33 12.81
N GLU A 69 15.28 6.23 11.97
CA GLU A 69 15.88 7.50 12.45
C GLU A 69 14.83 8.42 13.10
N GLN A 70 13.65 8.50 12.49
CA GLN A 70 12.55 9.28 13.03
C GLN A 70 12.02 8.65 14.33
N ARG A 71 11.90 7.33 14.40
CA ARG A 71 11.53 6.59 15.61
C ARG A 71 12.47 6.86 16.77
N ALA A 72 13.79 6.84 16.51
CA ALA A 72 14.80 7.14 17.52
C ALA A 72 14.73 8.58 18.08
N ALA A 73 14.35 9.54 17.22
CA ALA A 73 14.23 10.95 17.60
C ALA A 73 12.86 11.28 18.23
N MET A 74 11.80 10.59 17.84
CA MET A 74 10.42 10.91 18.17
C MET A 74 9.64 9.65 18.55
N PRO A 75 9.61 9.26 19.84
CA PRO A 75 8.86 8.10 20.33
C PRO A 75 7.34 8.25 20.16
N GLU A 76 6.87 9.47 20.01
CA GLU A 76 5.48 9.82 19.72
C GLU A 76 5.45 10.90 18.65
N MET A 77 4.35 11.00 17.91
CA MET A 77 4.16 12.04 16.92
C MET A 77 2.69 12.39 16.74
N LEU A 78 2.45 13.48 15.99
CA LEU A 78 1.10 13.94 15.66
C LEU A 78 0.57 13.15 14.47
N PHE A 79 -0.57 12.50 14.63
CA PHE A 79 -1.38 11.91 13.57
C PHE A 79 -2.56 12.83 13.28
N TYR A 80 -2.83 13.06 12.01
CA TYR A 80 -3.91 13.92 11.50
C TYR A 80 -5.01 13.06 10.90
N PRO A 81 -6.08 12.71 11.65
CA PRO A 81 -7.22 11.99 11.13
C PRO A 81 -7.95 12.80 10.08
N HIS A 82 -8.59 12.13 9.12
CA HIS A 82 -9.47 12.81 8.17
C HIS A 82 -10.94 12.49 8.49
N PRO A 83 -11.85 13.50 8.61
CA PRO A 83 -13.18 13.31 9.18
C PRO A 83 -14.13 12.46 8.30
N GLU A 84 -13.93 12.50 6.99
CA GLU A 84 -14.81 11.81 6.02
C GLU A 84 -14.12 10.65 5.29
N ARG A 85 -12.79 10.61 5.32
CA ARG A 85 -11.97 9.63 4.59
C ARG A 85 -10.89 9.09 5.50
N SER A 86 -11.19 8.00 6.21
CA SER A 86 -10.25 7.38 7.14
C SER A 86 -8.94 6.96 6.48
N GLU A 87 -8.98 6.61 5.18
CA GLU A 87 -7.81 6.28 4.37
C GLU A 87 -6.84 7.46 4.15
N TRP A 88 -7.26 8.69 4.43
CA TRP A 88 -6.42 9.90 4.28
C TRP A 88 -5.76 10.35 5.58
N GLY A 89 -5.90 9.57 6.65
CA GLY A 89 -5.18 9.83 7.90
C GLY A 89 -3.67 9.75 7.68
N THR A 90 -2.90 10.72 8.19
CA THR A 90 -1.45 10.78 7.93
C THR A 90 -0.68 11.44 9.06
N VAL A 91 0.61 11.14 9.14
CA VAL A 91 1.58 11.84 9.99
C VAL A 91 2.38 12.91 9.23
N ASP A 92 2.18 13.02 7.91
CA ASP A 92 2.91 13.98 7.06
C ASP A 92 2.10 15.25 6.81
N LEU A 93 2.53 16.36 7.38
CA LEU A 93 1.92 17.70 7.18
C LEU A 93 1.83 18.13 5.71
N ARG A 94 2.71 17.62 4.84
CA ARG A 94 2.65 17.92 3.41
C ARG A 94 1.43 17.27 2.78
N TRP A 95 1.09 16.04 3.23
CA TRP A 95 -0.11 15.34 2.84
C TRP A 95 -1.37 16.05 3.32
N VAL A 96 -1.39 16.50 4.58
CA VAL A 96 -2.49 17.30 5.16
C VAL A 96 -2.78 18.50 4.29
N ARG A 97 -1.76 19.31 3.98
CA ARG A 97 -1.89 20.52 3.15
C ARG A 97 -2.36 20.19 1.73
N ARG A 98 -1.75 19.19 1.11
CA ARG A 98 -2.12 18.74 -0.25
C ARG A 98 -3.58 18.32 -0.34
N ASN A 99 -4.06 17.54 0.62
CA ASN A 99 -5.42 17.04 0.63
C ASN A 99 -6.43 18.19 0.87
N ALA A 100 -6.13 19.10 1.79
CA ALA A 100 -6.94 20.29 2.02
C ALA A 100 -7.04 21.17 0.77
N GLU A 101 -5.94 21.40 0.06
CA GLU A 101 -5.91 22.20 -1.19
C GLU A 101 -6.64 21.49 -2.36
N ALA A 102 -6.49 20.17 -2.46
CA ALA A 102 -7.05 19.41 -3.59
C ALA A 102 -8.55 19.13 -3.45
N HIS A 103 -9.04 18.98 -2.23
CA HIS A 103 -10.39 18.47 -1.95
C HIS A 103 -11.24 19.41 -1.09
N GLY A 104 -10.65 20.48 -0.54
CA GLY A 104 -11.35 21.49 0.26
C GLY A 104 -11.80 21.04 1.66
N LEU A 105 -11.39 19.85 2.08
CA LEU A 105 -11.74 19.26 3.37
C LEU A 105 -10.50 19.27 4.28
N PRO A 106 -10.54 19.98 5.42
CA PRO A 106 -9.44 19.98 6.38
C PRO A 106 -9.43 18.63 7.14
N HIS A 107 -8.23 18.25 7.59
CA HIS A 107 -8.10 17.20 8.60
C HIS A 107 -8.64 17.71 9.95
N THR A 108 -8.99 16.77 10.81
CA THR A 108 -9.35 17.09 12.21
C THR A 108 -8.13 17.52 13.01
N ASP A 109 -8.35 17.96 14.24
CA ASP A 109 -7.25 18.25 15.16
C ASP A 109 -6.35 17.03 15.33
N PRO A 110 -5.02 17.23 15.34
CA PRO A 110 -4.08 16.11 15.45
C PRO A 110 -4.14 15.46 16.83
N VAL A 111 -3.89 14.16 16.86
CA VAL A 111 -3.75 13.38 18.09
C VAL A 111 -2.32 12.85 18.23
N VAL A 112 -1.85 12.75 19.48
CA VAL A 112 -0.54 12.15 19.76
C VAL A 112 -0.66 10.63 19.69
N VAL A 113 0.21 9.99 18.91
CA VAL A 113 0.26 8.54 18.78
C VAL A 113 1.68 8.03 18.98
N PRO A 114 1.87 6.84 19.57
CA PRO A 114 3.18 6.22 19.65
C PRO A 114 3.71 5.88 18.26
N THR A 115 5.03 5.90 18.10
CA THR A 115 5.68 5.50 16.84
C THR A 115 6.27 4.10 16.96
N ILE A 116 6.44 3.43 15.83
CA ILE A 116 7.15 2.16 15.71
C ILE A 116 7.89 2.12 14.37
N CYS A 117 9.04 1.44 14.31
CA CYS A 117 9.75 1.25 13.05
C CYS A 117 9.81 -0.23 12.64
N LEU A 118 10.21 -0.46 11.39
CA LEU A 118 10.27 -1.82 10.83
C LEU A 118 11.26 -2.71 11.59
N GLU A 119 12.40 -2.16 12.05
CA GLU A 119 13.39 -2.91 12.84
C GLU A 119 12.79 -3.46 14.14
N GLU A 120 12.05 -2.62 14.90
CA GLU A 120 11.36 -3.04 16.13
C GLU A 120 10.31 -4.13 15.87
N LEU A 121 9.58 -4.03 14.76
CA LEU A 121 8.59 -5.04 14.38
C LEU A 121 9.27 -6.37 14.06
N VAL A 122 10.37 -6.35 13.30
CA VAL A 122 11.15 -7.56 12.97
C VAL A 122 11.81 -8.17 14.20
N GLU A 123 12.33 -7.35 15.11
CA GLU A 123 12.91 -7.82 16.37
C GLU A 123 11.87 -8.53 17.25
N ARG A 124 10.66 -7.99 17.35
CA ARG A 124 9.58 -8.53 18.20
C ARG A 124 8.89 -9.76 17.63
N TYR A 125 8.67 -9.78 16.32
CA TYR A 125 7.77 -10.76 15.68
C TYR A 125 8.47 -11.67 14.67
N GLY A 126 9.72 -11.37 14.30
CA GLY A 126 10.45 -12.04 13.23
C GLY A 126 10.29 -11.36 11.88
N CYS A 127 11.13 -11.74 10.91
CA CYS A 127 11.05 -11.21 9.55
C CYS A 127 9.83 -11.78 8.82
N PRO A 128 8.93 -10.93 8.26
CA PRO A 128 7.76 -11.43 7.55
C PRO A 128 8.15 -12.02 6.19
N SER A 129 7.37 -12.97 5.70
CA SER A 129 7.48 -13.45 4.32
C SER A 129 6.94 -12.42 3.33
N TYR A 130 5.92 -11.67 3.74
CA TYR A 130 5.32 -10.59 2.97
C TYR A 130 5.17 -9.33 3.82
N LEU A 131 5.65 -8.20 3.31
CA LEU A 131 5.51 -6.87 3.89
C LEU A 131 4.65 -6.00 2.98
N LYS A 132 3.47 -5.59 3.46
CA LYS A 132 2.64 -4.56 2.83
C LYS A 132 2.87 -3.23 3.53
N ILE A 133 3.11 -2.19 2.75
CA ILE A 133 3.31 -0.80 3.21
C ILE A 133 2.28 0.08 2.50
N ASP A 134 1.37 0.68 3.28
CA ASP A 134 0.30 1.54 2.79
C ASP A 134 -0.06 2.53 3.92
N ILE A 135 0.83 3.48 4.19
CA ILE A 135 0.83 4.34 5.39
C ILE A 135 0.82 5.84 5.07
N GLU A 136 0.34 6.18 3.88
CA GLU A 136 0.03 7.54 3.47
C GLU A 136 1.14 8.58 3.78
N GLY A 137 2.30 8.38 3.11
CA GLY A 137 3.39 9.36 3.10
C GLY A 137 4.68 8.99 3.83
N ALA A 138 4.70 7.89 4.62
CA ALA A 138 5.92 7.39 5.27
C ALA A 138 6.56 6.18 4.57
N ASP A 139 5.95 5.67 3.48
CA ASP A 139 6.36 4.47 2.75
C ASP A 139 7.83 4.50 2.33
N GLU A 140 8.33 5.65 1.84
CA GLU A 140 9.73 5.77 1.40
C GLU A 140 10.72 5.56 2.56
N ALA A 141 10.39 6.01 3.77
CA ALA A 141 11.23 5.85 4.94
C ALA A 141 11.28 4.37 5.38
N VAL A 142 10.14 3.69 5.40
CA VAL A 142 10.05 2.26 5.73
C VAL A 142 10.76 1.41 4.68
N LEU A 143 10.64 1.74 3.38
CA LEU A 143 11.41 1.07 2.32
C LEU A 143 12.92 1.28 2.49
N ALA A 144 13.34 2.43 3.02
CA ALA A 144 14.76 2.67 3.32
C ALA A 144 15.26 1.79 4.46
N ASP A 145 14.44 1.53 5.47
CA ASP A 145 14.80 0.71 6.63
C ASP A 145 15.05 -0.76 6.27
N LEU A 146 14.58 -1.23 5.11
CA LEU A 146 14.94 -2.57 4.61
C LEU A 146 16.46 -2.78 4.46
N GLU A 147 17.24 -1.71 4.29
CA GLU A 147 18.70 -1.76 4.23
C GLU A 147 19.30 -2.20 5.56
N ARG A 148 18.63 -1.89 6.69
CA ARG A 148 19.09 -2.12 8.06
C ARG A 148 18.78 -3.54 8.55
N LEU A 149 17.85 -4.23 7.88
CA LEU A 149 17.42 -5.55 8.31
C LEU A 149 18.45 -6.62 7.99
N PRO A 150 18.80 -7.50 8.97
CA PRO A 150 19.69 -8.64 8.73
C PRO A 150 19.09 -9.67 7.77
N GLN A 151 17.77 -9.82 7.80
CA GLN A 151 16.98 -10.65 6.90
C GLN A 151 15.89 -9.79 6.29
N ARG A 152 15.61 -9.97 5.01
CA ARG A 152 14.60 -9.19 4.28
C ARG A 152 13.35 -10.00 3.99
N PRO A 153 12.15 -9.37 3.97
CA PRO A 153 10.94 -9.99 3.49
C PRO A 153 11.12 -10.57 2.09
N ALA A 154 10.59 -11.77 1.85
CA ALA A 154 10.66 -12.39 0.52
C ALA A 154 9.94 -11.55 -0.54
N THR A 155 8.83 -10.91 -0.14
CA THR A 155 8.03 -10.02 -1.00
C THR A 155 7.67 -8.74 -0.25
N VAL A 156 7.71 -7.62 -0.95
CA VAL A 156 7.30 -6.29 -0.45
C VAL A 156 6.30 -5.68 -1.42
N SER A 157 5.24 -5.05 -0.92
CA SER A 157 4.37 -4.16 -1.67
C SER A 157 4.30 -2.79 -1.01
N TRP A 158 4.13 -1.75 -1.82
CA TRP A 158 3.96 -0.39 -1.33
C TRP A 158 3.12 0.45 -2.29
N GLU A 159 2.40 1.45 -1.75
CA GLU A 159 1.72 2.41 -2.60
C GLU A 159 2.73 3.26 -3.37
N THR A 160 2.48 3.43 -4.66
CA THR A 160 3.38 4.19 -5.51
C THR A 160 2.94 5.64 -5.61
N GLY A 161 3.78 6.55 -5.12
CA GLY A 161 3.57 7.99 -5.25
C GLY A 161 3.48 8.44 -6.70
N LYS A 162 2.62 9.44 -6.97
CA LYS A 162 2.30 9.96 -8.32
C LYS A 162 2.99 11.29 -8.62
N GLU A 163 3.83 11.77 -7.70
CA GLU A 163 4.45 13.09 -7.78
C GLU A 163 5.68 13.09 -8.68
N SER A 164 6.47 12.03 -8.67
CA SER A 164 7.77 12.00 -9.33
C SER A 164 8.17 10.62 -9.83
N LEU A 165 8.26 10.46 -11.16
CA LEU A 165 8.85 9.27 -11.77
C LEU A 165 10.26 8.98 -11.23
N ARG A 166 11.06 10.02 -10.99
CA ARG A 166 12.42 9.86 -10.45
C ARG A 166 12.40 9.24 -9.05
N ALA A 167 11.44 9.61 -8.20
CA ALA A 167 11.28 9.02 -6.87
C ALA A 167 10.89 7.54 -6.98
N VAL A 168 9.91 7.21 -7.80
CA VAL A 168 9.48 5.82 -8.06
C VAL A 168 10.65 4.95 -8.55
N LEU A 169 11.40 5.43 -9.53
CA LEU A 169 12.54 4.69 -10.05
C LEU A 169 13.69 4.56 -9.02
N ARG A 170 13.84 5.53 -8.13
CA ARG A 170 14.81 5.46 -7.02
C ARG A 170 14.44 4.35 -6.04
N GLN A 171 13.16 4.24 -5.64
CA GLN A 171 12.66 3.18 -4.77
C GLN A 171 12.92 1.80 -5.37
N HIS A 172 12.58 1.58 -6.64
CA HIS A 172 12.82 0.31 -7.32
C HIS A 172 14.30 -0.04 -7.43
N ARG A 173 15.16 0.94 -7.73
CA ARG A 173 16.63 0.72 -7.78
C ARG A 173 17.19 0.39 -6.41
N ARG A 174 16.68 1.03 -5.34
CA ARG A 174 17.06 0.70 -3.96
C ARG A 174 16.74 -0.77 -3.66
N LEU A 175 15.51 -1.21 -3.93
CA LEU A 175 15.13 -2.61 -3.72
C LEU A 175 15.95 -3.57 -4.60
N ALA A 176 16.25 -3.21 -5.83
CA ALA A 176 17.12 -4.02 -6.69
C ALA A 176 18.54 -4.15 -6.12
N ALA A 177 19.10 -3.09 -5.53
CA ALA A 177 20.40 -3.12 -4.84
C ALA A 177 20.37 -4.01 -3.58
N LEU A 178 19.20 -4.17 -2.94
CA LEU A 178 18.98 -5.07 -1.80
C LEU A 178 18.76 -6.53 -2.21
N GLY A 179 18.78 -6.85 -3.51
CA GLY A 179 18.65 -8.21 -4.01
C GLY A 179 17.27 -8.57 -4.55
N TYR A 180 16.28 -7.67 -4.50
CA TYR A 180 14.99 -7.89 -5.14
C TYR A 180 15.16 -7.87 -6.66
N ARG A 181 14.80 -8.96 -7.33
CA ARG A 181 15.07 -9.13 -8.77
C ARG A 181 13.84 -9.05 -9.64
N GLN A 182 12.70 -9.31 -9.06
CA GLN A 182 11.42 -9.36 -9.76
C GLN A 182 10.49 -8.29 -9.23
N PHE A 183 9.86 -7.58 -10.14
CA PHE A 183 8.97 -6.46 -9.85
C PHE A 183 7.68 -6.58 -10.63
N ARG A 184 6.63 -5.93 -10.17
CA ARG A 184 5.40 -5.72 -10.94
C ARG A 184 4.64 -4.49 -10.45
N VAL A 185 3.80 -3.97 -11.34
CA VAL A 185 2.88 -2.85 -11.08
C VAL A 185 1.49 -3.42 -10.96
N VAL A 186 0.83 -3.18 -9.83
CA VAL A 186 -0.53 -3.64 -9.56
C VAL A 186 -1.48 -2.45 -9.64
N GLN A 187 -2.45 -2.50 -10.56
CA GLN A 187 -3.43 -1.44 -10.73
C GLN A 187 -4.58 -1.63 -9.75
N GLN A 188 -4.68 -0.77 -8.75
CA GLN A 188 -5.69 -0.88 -7.69
C GLN A 188 -7.09 -0.41 -8.14
N ALA A 189 -7.17 0.59 -9.00
CA ALA A 189 -8.44 1.17 -9.46
C ALA A 189 -9.43 0.18 -10.08
N TYR A 190 -9.04 -1.07 -10.32
CA TYR A 190 -9.85 -2.09 -10.99
C TYR A 190 -9.97 -3.41 -10.22
N LEU A 191 -9.64 -3.41 -8.93
CA LEU A 191 -9.79 -4.61 -8.10
C LEU A 191 -11.25 -5.07 -8.02
N GLU A 192 -12.18 -4.13 -7.99
CA GLU A 192 -13.63 -4.38 -8.03
C GLU A 192 -14.09 -5.12 -9.30
N CYS A 193 -13.36 -4.96 -10.41
CA CYS A 193 -13.70 -5.56 -11.70
C CYS A 193 -12.98 -6.88 -11.95
N ARG A 194 -12.17 -7.39 -11.01
CA ARG A 194 -11.45 -8.65 -11.15
C ARG A 194 -12.29 -9.81 -10.65
N PRO A 195 -12.20 -10.98 -11.29
CA PRO A 195 -12.80 -12.16 -10.72
C PRO A 195 -12.20 -12.40 -9.33
N PRO A 196 -13.02 -12.81 -8.35
CA PRO A 196 -12.56 -13.02 -6.99
C PRO A 196 -11.43 -14.06 -6.97
N ALA A 197 -10.39 -13.81 -6.18
CA ALA A 197 -9.35 -14.80 -5.94
C ALA A 197 -9.96 -15.98 -5.16
N ARG A 198 -9.46 -17.19 -5.41
CA ARG A 198 -9.86 -18.35 -4.60
C ARG A 198 -9.26 -18.21 -3.21
N GLY A 199 -10.10 -18.30 -2.17
CA GLY A 199 -9.66 -18.43 -0.80
C GLY A 199 -9.15 -19.85 -0.50
N PRO A 200 -8.65 -20.11 0.73
CA PRO A 200 -8.10 -21.40 1.11
C PRO A 200 -9.11 -22.55 1.04
N ASP A 201 -10.41 -22.25 1.17
CA ASP A 201 -11.52 -23.21 1.13
C ASP A 201 -12.13 -23.35 -0.27
N ASP A 202 -11.42 -22.98 -1.33
CA ASP A 202 -11.96 -22.86 -2.71
C ASP A 202 -13.12 -21.82 -2.81
N ARG A 203 -13.35 -21.04 -1.76
CA ARG A 203 -14.31 -19.95 -1.76
C ARG A 203 -13.76 -18.75 -2.54
N LEU A 204 -14.66 -18.12 -3.27
CA LEU A 204 -14.34 -16.89 -3.98
C LEU A 204 -14.26 -15.74 -2.97
N TRP A 205 -13.12 -15.05 -2.91
CA TRP A 205 -12.98 -13.84 -2.11
C TRP A 205 -13.29 -12.61 -2.95
N SER A 206 -14.19 -11.79 -2.47
CA SER A 206 -14.50 -10.49 -3.09
C SER A 206 -13.64 -9.42 -2.43
N PHE A 207 -12.85 -8.72 -3.22
CA PHE A 207 -12.08 -7.58 -2.74
C PHE A 207 -12.95 -6.34 -2.72
N GLU A 208 -13.01 -5.69 -1.56
CA GLU A 208 -13.69 -4.41 -1.39
C GLU A 208 -12.80 -3.26 -1.92
N PRO A 209 -13.40 -2.08 -2.20
CA PRO A 209 -12.62 -0.88 -2.50
C PRO A 209 -11.64 -0.56 -1.34
N GLY A 210 -10.38 -0.29 -1.68
CA GLY A 210 -9.33 -0.07 -0.70
C GLY A 210 -8.41 -1.27 -0.44
N CYS A 211 -8.80 -2.49 -0.85
CA CYS A 211 -7.91 -3.65 -0.77
C CYS A 211 -6.73 -3.56 -1.74
N SER A 212 -5.58 -4.08 -1.33
CA SER A 212 -4.41 -4.26 -2.21
C SER A 212 -4.55 -5.43 -3.20
N GLY A 213 -5.59 -6.27 -3.04
CA GLY A 213 -5.91 -7.39 -3.92
C GLY A 213 -5.25 -8.71 -3.50
N PRO A 214 -5.19 -9.69 -4.41
CA PRO A 214 -4.68 -11.02 -4.06
C PRO A 214 -3.22 -10.96 -3.62
N MET A 215 -2.89 -11.83 -2.64
CA MET A 215 -1.50 -12.00 -2.23
C MET A 215 -0.57 -12.17 -3.44
N PRO A 216 0.67 -11.67 -3.34
CA PRO A 216 1.62 -11.72 -4.45
C PRO A 216 1.78 -13.10 -5.10
N GLU A 217 1.76 -14.18 -4.33
CA GLU A 217 1.89 -15.55 -4.84
C GLU A 217 0.65 -16.03 -5.59
N LEU A 218 -0.53 -15.52 -5.23
CA LEU A 218 -1.81 -15.91 -5.81
C LEU A 218 -2.21 -15.04 -7.02
N SER A 219 -1.49 -13.96 -7.25
CA SER A 219 -1.76 -13.07 -8.38
C SER A 219 -1.25 -13.68 -9.70
N THR A 220 -2.11 -13.65 -10.72
CA THR A 220 -1.78 -14.11 -12.08
C THR A 220 -0.94 -13.11 -12.88
N GLN A 221 -0.68 -11.92 -12.33
CA GLN A 221 0.14 -10.91 -13.00
C GLN A 221 1.61 -11.38 -13.07
N PRO A 222 2.26 -11.30 -14.24
CA PRO A 222 3.64 -11.77 -14.38
C PRO A 222 4.62 -10.85 -13.66
N TRP A 223 5.57 -11.45 -12.98
CA TRP A 223 6.75 -10.78 -12.48
C TRP A 223 7.68 -10.37 -13.65
N ARG A 224 8.37 -9.25 -13.50
CA ARG A 224 9.23 -8.66 -14.53
C ARG A 224 10.51 -8.10 -13.92
N GLY A 225 11.55 -7.97 -14.73
CA GLY A 225 12.77 -7.30 -14.29
C GLY A 225 12.60 -5.79 -14.17
N LEU A 226 13.53 -5.14 -13.45
CA LEU A 226 13.55 -3.70 -13.17
C LEU A 226 13.39 -2.83 -14.42
N GLY A 227 14.04 -3.19 -15.54
CA GLY A 227 13.95 -2.41 -16.78
C GLY A 227 12.54 -2.34 -17.36
N TRP A 228 11.82 -3.48 -17.30
CA TRP A 228 10.43 -3.53 -17.76
C TRP A 228 9.51 -2.66 -16.91
N VAL A 229 9.60 -2.78 -15.59
CA VAL A 229 8.76 -2.01 -14.66
C VAL A 229 9.08 -0.52 -14.76
N SER A 230 10.36 -0.16 -14.93
CA SER A 230 10.76 1.23 -15.19
C SER A 230 10.10 1.80 -16.44
N ALA A 231 10.02 1.02 -17.53
CA ALA A 231 9.34 1.43 -18.77
C ALA A 231 7.82 1.56 -18.55
N GLN A 232 7.19 0.65 -17.78
CA GLN A 232 5.77 0.76 -17.43
C GLN A 232 5.49 2.05 -16.66
N TYR A 233 6.31 2.40 -15.66
CA TYR A 233 6.14 3.66 -14.93
C TYR A 233 6.39 4.89 -15.80
N ALA A 234 7.38 4.85 -16.71
CA ALA A 234 7.58 5.95 -17.64
C ALA A 234 6.33 6.20 -18.53
N LEU A 235 5.71 5.12 -19.03
CA LEU A 235 4.45 5.21 -19.80
C LEU A 235 3.30 5.69 -18.92
N LEU A 236 3.20 5.23 -17.67
CA LEU A 236 2.18 5.66 -16.73
C LEU A 236 2.28 7.15 -16.44
N PHE A 237 3.48 7.65 -16.16
CA PHE A 237 3.71 9.08 -15.91
C PHE A 237 3.48 9.94 -17.15
N LEU A 238 3.82 9.43 -18.34
CA LEU A 238 3.47 10.08 -19.59
C LEU A 238 1.93 10.19 -19.72
N ALA A 239 1.20 9.11 -19.46
CA ALA A 239 -0.25 9.11 -19.47
C ALA A 239 -0.84 10.08 -18.42
N TYR A 240 -0.26 10.17 -17.22
CA TYR A 240 -0.64 11.18 -16.22
C TYR A 240 -0.42 12.60 -16.72
N GLY A 241 0.70 12.87 -17.41
CA GLY A 241 0.96 14.17 -18.02
C GLY A 241 -0.06 14.54 -19.10
N LEU A 242 -0.56 13.55 -19.85
CA LEU A 242 -1.50 13.76 -20.93
C LEU A 242 -2.97 13.88 -20.45
N VAL A 243 -3.42 13.02 -19.53
CA VAL A 243 -4.84 12.92 -19.15
C VAL A 243 -5.10 13.08 -17.64
N GLY A 244 -4.07 13.27 -16.83
CA GLY A 244 -4.17 13.43 -15.37
C GLY A 244 -4.86 14.73 -14.94
N PRO A 245 -5.11 14.91 -13.62
CA PRO A 245 -5.80 16.09 -13.08
C PRO A 245 -5.10 17.42 -13.40
N ARG A 246 -3.78 17.41 -13.57
CA ARG A 246 -2.94 18.58 -13.92
C ARG A 246 -2.53 18.59 -15.40
N SER A 247 -3.19 17.77 -16.25
CA SER A 247 -2.81 17.67 -17.64
C SER A 247 -3.15 18.93 -18.43
N TRP A 248 -2.34 19.18 -19.45
CA TRP A 248 -2.56 20.27 -20.40
C TRP A 248 -3.94 20.18 -21.08
N PHE A 249 -4.42 18.97 -21.39
CA PHE A 249 -5.76 18.74 -21.97
C PHE A 249 -6.89 19.11 -21.00
N ARG A 250 -6.73 18.94 -19.68
CA ARG A 250 -7.72 19.41 -18.70
C ARG A 250 -7.69 20.93 -18.51
N ALA A 251 -6.51 21.54 -18.59
CA ALA A 251 -6.40 23.00 -18.56
C ALA A 251 -7.06 23.64 -19.79
N ALA A 252 -6.97 22.99 -20.95
CA ALA A 252 -7.66 23.42 -22.18
C ALA A 252 -9.16 23.06 -22.20
N ALA A 253 -9.57 22.00 -21.50
CA ALA A 253 -10.96 21.50 -21.42
C ALA A 253 -11.80 22.16 -20.31
N ARG A 254 -11.57 23.41 -19.97
CA ARG A 254 -12.46 24.19 -19.06
C ARG A 254 -13.88 24.41 -19.60
N HIS A 255 -14.22 23.82 -20.74
CA HIS A 255 -15.59 23.72 -21.22
C HIS A 255 -16.17 22.33 -20.97
N PRO A 256 -17.32 22.22 -20.27
CA PRO A 256 -17.96 20.94 -19.96
C PRO A 256 -18.69 20.41 -21.19
N SER A 257 -18.00 20.03 -22.25
CA SER A 257 -18.63 19.30 -23.34
C SER A 257 -18.77 17.83 -22.94
N ARG A 258 -20.00 17.33 -23.01
CA ARG A 258 -20.46 15.96 -22.72
C ARG A 258 -19.69 14.84 -23.45
N TRP A 259 -18.75 15.16 -24.32
CA TRP A 259 -17.97 14.24 -25.14
C TRP A 259 -16.78 13.61 -24.38
N VAL A 260 -16.29 14.24 -23.33
CA VAL A 260 -15.08 13.78 -22.60
C VAL A 260 -15.42 12.67 -21.59
N GLY A 261 -16.67 12.56 -21.13
CA GLY A 261 -17.05 11.57 -20.11
C GLY A 261 -17.11 10.10 -20.57
N GLY A 262 -17.24 9.83 -21.87
CA GLY A 262 -17.34 8.47 -22.41
C GLY A 262 -16.03 7.91 -22.97
N LEU A 263 -15.10 8.78 -23.36
CA LEU A 263 -13.79 8.39 -23.88
C LEU A 263 -12.90 7.70 -22.82
N PRO A 264 -12.84 8.17 -21.57
CA PRO A 264 -12.07 7.52 -20.54
C PRO A 264 -12.44 6.05 -20.31
N ARG A 265 -13.73 5.72 -20.22
CA ARG A 265 -14.18 4.33 -19.94
C ARG A 265 -13.90 3.36 -21.10
N ARG A 266 -13.90 3.82 -22.35
CA ARG A 266 -13.55 3.00 -23.52
C ARG A 266 -12.05 2.76 -23.61
N ILE A 267 -11.25 3.82 -23.41
CA ILE A 267 -9.78 3.72 -23.35
C ILE A 267 -9.37 2.86 -22.18
N GLN A 268 -10.00 3.03 -21.02
CA GLN A 268 -9.79 2.26 -19.83
C GLN A 268 -10.01 0.76 -20.09
N ARG A 269 -11.19 0.36 -20.59
CA ARG A 269 -11.49 -1.04 -20.95
C ARG A 269 -10.57 -1.59 -22.03
N TRP A 270 -10.16 -0.78 -22.99
CA TRP A 270 -9.21 -1.20 -24.02
C TRP A 270 -7.81 -1.44 -23.42
N ALA A 271 -7.34 -0.56 -22.56
CA ALA A 271 -6.05 -0.68 -21.88
C ALA A 271 -6.03 -1.86 -20.90
N GLU A 272 -7.12 -2.09 -20.16
CA GLU A 272 -7.30 -3.26 -19.29
C GLU A 272 -7.15 -4.58 -20.07
N ARG A 273 -7.89 -4.69 -21.19
CA ARG A 273 -7.79 -5.88 -22.06
C ARG A 273 -6.39 -6.12 -22.59
N ARG A 274 -5.58 -5.08 -22.72
CA ARG A 274 -4.19 -5.13 -23.17
C ARG A 274 -3.16 -5.09 -22.05
N ARG A 275 -3.63 -5.07 -20.80
CA ARG A 275 -2.79 -4.97 -19.59
C ARG A 275 -1.84 -3.78 -19.62
N LEU A 276 -2.26 -2.67 -20.21
CA LEU A 276 -1.50 -1.44 -20.23
C LEU A 276 -1.68 -0.69 -18.91
N PRO A 277 -0.62 -0.06 -18.37
CA PRO A 277 -0.74 0.76 -17.18
C PRO A 277 -1.60 1.99 -17.45
N LEU A 278 -2.59 2.23 -16.60
CA LEU A 278 -3.48 3.38 -16.67
C LEU A 278 -3.24 4.34 -15.52
N PRO A 279 -3.46 5.65 -15.71
CA PRO A 279 -3.52 6.59 -14.61
C PRO A 279 -4.57 6.15 -13.58
N GLY A 280 -4.16 6.03 -12.33
CA GLY A 280 -5.01 5.56 -11.25
C GLY A 280 -4.20 5.24 -10.01
N TRP A 281 -4.78 4.51 -9.08
CA TRP A 281 -4.10 4.00 -7.91
C TRP A 281 -3.30 2.75 -8.29
N VAL A 282 -2.01 2.76 -7.99
CA VAL A 282 -1.07 1.68 -8.34
C VAL A 282 -0.16 1.38 -7.17
N ASP A 283 0.02 0.09 -6.93
CA ASP A 283 1.06 -0.41 -6.03
C ASP A 283 2.22 -0.97 -6.83
N SER A 284 3.39 -0.87 -6.24
CA SER A 284 4.56 -1.61 -6.65
C SER A 284 4.72 -2.85 -5.79
N GLN A 285 5.16 -3.93 -6.41
CA GLN A 285 5.58 -5.13 -5.69
C GLN A 285 6.97 -5.55 -6.13
N ALA A 286 7.76 -6.03 -5.17
CA ALA A 286 9.09 -6.57 -5.41
C ALA A 286 9.27 -7.90 -4.67
N ARG A 287 10.00 -8.87 -5.26
CA ARG A 287 10.38 -10.10 -4.58
C ARG A 287 11.82 -10.47 -4.83
N LEU A 288 12.39 -11.20 -3.88
CA LEU A 288 13.79 -11.62 -3.91
C LEU A 288 14.02 -12.66 -5.01
N ASP A 289 13.27 -13.74 -5.06
CA ASP A 289 13.20 -14.77 -6.14
C ASP A 289 12.17 -15.83 -5.79
#